data_113acde49b2c1e9d5829cca5ab3f748f
#
_entry.id   113acde49b2c1e9d5829cca5ab3f748f
#
_cell.length_a   1.000
_cell.length_b   1.000
_cell.length_c   1.000
_cell.angle_alpha   90.00
_cell.angle_beta   90.00
_cell.angle_gamma   90.00
#
_symmetry.space_group_name_H-M   'P 1'
#
loop_
_entity.id
_entity.type
_entity.pdbx_description
1 polymer ?
#
loop_
_entity_poly.entity_id
_entity_poly.type
_entity_poly.pdbx_seq_one_letter_code
_entity_poly.pdbx_strand_id
1 'polypeptide(L)'
;MAAREILDSIGVGQKYCNEIIGKVHKIGNNLGLPGPAIADTLEGLEEDVYDETEVAVKYPLDVKGVDILLVTPSADFFAEPHVDGLIGYGKVFHEAGVSWTMSTKASEAGNFGMFIGSYENMRRVSLRIREAALELGVKRIVFGECGHAWRVAYSFLNTLAGPFDFLDPDYPVPQHICEFTLNEIEQGTLEFDKSENDDMSITFHDSCNVARASRMGDKAGGQFEIPRKVIKAVVNNYHDMEWDTIHERTFCCGGGGGLLTDDLMEVRVKGAKPRMTAFKNVMEEKGVTHLAAICAICKSQFTKVFPYYGMDMFQIVSVHQLVSNALVMNRKTPPEEAPGYGEDDDDE
;
A
#
# COMPACT_ATOMS: atom_id res chain seq x y z
N MET A 1 -8.78 14.75 15.77
CA MET A 1 -8.21 15.85 14.98
C MET A 1 -7.99 17.08 15.86
N ALA A 2 -9.02 17.77 16.39
CA ALA A 2 -8.91 19.05 17.11
C ALA A 2 -7.82 19.12 18.21
N ALA A 3 -7.73 18.14 19.10
CA ALA A 3 -6.68 18.14 20.13
C ALA A 3 -5.26 18.09 19.53
N ARG A 4 -5.06 17.35 18.44
CA ARG A 4 -3.76 17.30 17.74
C ARG A 4 -3.44 18.62 17.08
N GLU A 5 -4.43 19.25 16.44
CA GLU A 5 -4.29 20.57 15.80
C GLU A 5 -3.89 21.64 16.82
N ILE A 6 -4.53 21.66 18.00
CA ILE A 6 -4.16 22.57 19.08
C ILE A 6 -2.72 22.33 19.53
N LEU A 7 -2.33 21.08 19.78
CA LEU A 7 -0.98 20.76 20.21
C LEU A 7 0.06 21.14 19.16
N ASP A 8 -0.22 20.89 17.89
CA ASP A 8 0.67 21.25 16.79
C ASP A 8 0.81 22.77 16.65
N SER A 9 -0.30 23.52 16.77
CA SER A 9 -0.31 25.00 16.68
C SER A 9 0.50 25.70 17.78
N ILE A 10 0.72 25.05 18.91
CA ILE A 10 1.57 25.56 20.01
C ILE A 10 2.96 24.93 20.05
N GLY A 11 3.36 24.22 18.98
CA GLY A 11 4.69 23.62 18.84
C GLY A 11 4.91 22.31 19.62
N VAL A 12 3.85 21.67 20.12
CA VAL A 12 3.89 20.40 20.86
C VAL A 12 3.47 19.22 19.98
N GLY A 13 3.35 19.43 18.67
CA GLY A 13 3.04 18.38 17.70
C GLY A 13 4.18 17.37 17.52
N GLN A 14 3.88 16.26 16.83
CA GLN A 14 4.88 15.23 16.55
C GLN A 14 5.96 15.75 15.60
N LYS A 15 7.17 15.95 16.12
CA LYS A 15 8.32 16.47 15.35
C LYS A 15 8.58 15.63 14.10
N TYR A 16 8.61 14.31 14.23
CA TYR A 16 8.81 13.39 13.11
C TYR A 16 7.78 13.61 11.98
N CYS A 17 6.50 13.71 12.30
CA CYS A 17 5.46 13.93 11.29
C CYS A 17 5.62 15.30 10.60
N ASN A 18 6.01 16.35 11.32
CA ASN A 18 6.30 17.67 10.76
C ASN A 18 7.53 17.64 9.82
N GLU A 19 8.58 16.89 10.17
CA GLU A 19 9.76 16.72 9.31
C GLU A 19 9.39 15.99 8.00
N ILE A 20 8.58 14.94 8.08
CA ILE A 20 8.07 14.21 6.90
C ILE A 20 7.23 15.15 6.02
N ILE A 21 6.30 15.91 6.60
CA ILE A 21 5.49 16.88 5.86
C ILE A 21 6.39 17.89 5.13
N GLY A 22 7.44 18.35 5.78
CA GLY A 22 8.44 19.25 5.18
C GLY A 22 9.14 18.62 3.96
N LYS A 23 9.53 17.35 4.04
CA LYS A 23 10.10 16.61 2.90
C LYS A 23 9.09 16.44 1.76
N VAL A 24 7.86 16.03 2.06
CA VAL A 24 6.79 15.86 1.05
C VAL A 24 6.52 17.20 0.34
N HIS A 25 6.47 18.31 1.07
CA HIS A 25 6.29 19.63 0.44
C HIS A 25 7.45 20.06 -0.44
N LYS A 26 8.67 19.69 -0.06
CA LYS A 26 9.89 20.07 -0.78
C LYS A 26 10.14 19.20 -2.03
N ILE A 27 9.95 17.88 -1.94
CA ILE A 27 10.43 16.93 -2.94
C ILE A 27 9.38 15.90 -3.40
N GLY A 28 8.20 15.87 -2.79
CA GLY A 28 7.10 14.99 -3.22
C GLY A 28 6.95 13.67 -2.46
N ASN A 29 7.95 13.26 -1.70
CA ASN A 29 7.94 11.97 -1.00
C ASN A 29 8.48 12.09 0.44
N ASN A 30 8.13 11.14 1.30
CA ASN A 30 8.48 11.16 2.71
C ASN A 30 9.95 10.79 2.99
N LEU A 31 10.60 10.11 2.06
CA LEU A 31 12.00 9.73 2.17
C LEU A 31 12.93 10.91 1.86
N GLY A 32 12.44 11.88 1.09
CA GLY A 32 13.22 13.02 0.62
C GLY A 32 14.15 12.65 -0.54
N LEU A 33 13.80 11.64 -1.33
CA LEU A 33 14.59 11.16 -2.45
C LEU A 33 14.32 11.96 -3.72
N PRO A 34 15.35 12.30 -4.49
CA PRO A 34 15.20 12.92 -5.81
C PRO A 34 14.61 11.92 -6.81
N GLY A 35 13.91 12.46 -7.84
CA GLY A 35 13.29 11.65 -8.88
C GLY A 35 14.22 10.61 -9.54
N PRO A 36 15.46 10.95 -9.93
CA PRO A 36 16.39 9.97 -10.48
C PRO A 36 16.65 8.76 -9.58
N ALA A 37 16.83 8.98 -8.26
CA ALA A 37 17.06 7.86 -7.34
C ALA A 37 15.82 6.96 -7.17
N ILE A 38 14.62 7.50 -7.40
CA ILE A 38 13.40 6.67 -7.44
C ILE A 38 13.38 5.88 -8.75
N ALA A 39 13.72 6.51 -9.87
CA ALA A 39 13.78 5.85 -11.18
C ALA A 39 14.77 4.67 -11.17
N ASP A 40 16.01 4.88 -10.71
CA ASP A 40 17.03 3.83 -10.58
C ASP A 40 16.54 2.63 -9.75
N THR A 41 15.79 2.90 -8.65
CA THR A 41 15.20 1.83 -7.84
C THR A 41 14.12 1.06 -8.59
N LEU A 42 13.29 1.75 -9.37
CA LEU A 42 12.22 1.12 -10.14
C LEU A 42 12.77 0.30 -11.30
N GLU A 43 13.86 0.75 -11.94
CA GLU A 43 14.59 -0.02 -12.94
C GLU A 43 15.14 -1.32 -12.35
N GLY A 44 15.75 -1.27 -11.16
CA GLY A 44 16.17 -2.48 -10.45
C GLY A 44 15.01 -3.45 -10.15
N LEU A 45 13.81 -2.94 -9.80
CA LEU A 45 12.63 -3.80 -9.63
C LEU A 45 12.15 -4.43 -10.95
N GLU A 46 12.29 -3.74 -12.08
CA GLU A 46 11.99 -4.29 -13.40
C GLU A 46 12.90 -5.46 -13.73
N GLU A 47 14.20 -5.34 -13.43
CA GLU A 47 15.19 -6.40 -13.60
C GLU A 47 14.90 -7.60 -12.71
N ASP A 48 14.68 -7.38 -11.39
CA ASP A 48 14.35 -8.43 -10.43
C ASP A 48 13.10 -9.23 -10.87
N VAL A 49 12.04 -8.54 -11.32
CA VAL A 49 10.81 -9.18 -11.79
C VAL A 49 11.05 -9.95 -13.09
N TYR A 50 11.87 -9.42 -13.99
CA TYR A 50 12.20 -10.11 -15.23
C TYR A 50 13.01 -11.39 -14.97
N ASP A 51 13.99 -11.34 -14.08
CA ASP A 51 14.79 -12.50 -13.69
C ASP A 51 13.95 -13.61 -13.08
N GLU A 52 12.92 -13.23 -12.29
CA GLU A 52 11.99 -14.19 -11.67
C GLU A 52 10.99 -14.80 -12.68
N THR A 53 10.44 -13.97 -13.59
CA THR A 53 9.23 -14.33 -14.35
C THR A 53 9.46 -14.47 -15.85
N GLU A 54 10.57 -13.96 -16.39
CA GLU A 54 10.83 -13.76 -17.83
C GLU A 54 9.79 -12.84 -18.49
N VAL A 55 9.19 -11.91 -17.71
CA VAL A 55 8.20 -10.93 -18.17
C VAL A 55 8.66 -9.53 -17.83
N ALA A 56 8.80 -8.65 -18.85
CA ALA A 56 9.18 -7.26 -18.66
C ALA A 56 8.01 -6.44 -18.10
N VAL A 57 7.81 -6.50 -16.81
CA VAL A 57 6.85 -5.65 -16.10
C VAL A 57 7.47 -4.28 -15.90
N LYS A 58 6.73 -3.20 -16.26
CA LYS A 58 7.20 -1.83 -16.12
C LYS A 58 6.66 -1.15 -14.87
N TYR A 59 7.51 -0.34 -14.23
CA TYR A 59 7.18 0.52 -13.08
C TYR A 59 7.32 2.00 -13.47
N PRO A 60 6.41 2.53 -14.29
CA PRO A 60 6.57 3.82 -14.96
C PRO A 60 6.42 5.00 -14.00
N LEU A 61 7.23 6.04 -14.21
CA LEU A 61 7.27 7.25 -13.41
C LEU A 61 7.00 8.50 -14.29
N ASP A 62 6.03 9.33 -13.89
CA ASP A 62 5.63 10.57 -14.55
C ASP A 62 5.26 10.44 -16.07
N VAL A 63 4.74 9.28 -16.48
CA VAL A 63 4.30 9.03 -17.86
C VAL A 63 2.93 9.63 -18.09
N LYS A 64 2.80 10.44 -19.16
CA LYS A 64 1.55 11.14 -19.54
C LYS A 64 0.65 10.29 -20.43
N GLY A 65 -0.67 10.52 -20.31
CA GLY A 65 -1.69 9.93 -21.19
C GLY A 65 -2.03 8.49 -20.86
N VAL A 66 -1.58 7.98 -19.73
CA VAL A 66 -1.94 6.65 -19.24
C VAL A 66 -3.26 6.66 -18.48
N ASP A 67 -3.86 5.49 -18.28
CA ASP A 67 -5.18 5.40 -17.64
C ASP A 67 -5.15 5.65 -16.13
N ILE A 68 -4.13 5.13 -15.42
CA ILE A 68 -4.10 5.09 -13.96
C ILE A 68 -2.93 5.88 -13.39
N LEU A 69 -3.19 6.75 -12.41
CA LEU A 69 -2.18 7.23 -11.45
C LEU A 69 -2.24 6.34 -10.21
N LEU A 70 -1.17 5.60 -9.94
CA LEU A 70 -0.98 4.90 -8.67
C LEU A 70 -0.38 5.87 -7.63
N VAL A 71 -1.09 6.06 -6.53
CA VAL A 71 -0.61 6.78 -5.35
C VAL A 71 -0.26 5.76 -4.27
N THR A 72 1.02 5.56 -4.05
CA THR A 72 1.51 4.58 -3.09
C THR A 72 2.54 5.20 -2.14
N PRO A 73 2.62 4.76 -0.86
CA PRO A 73 3.57 5.35 0.08
C PRO A 73 5.02 5.07 -0.35
N SER A 74 5.91 6.03 -0.12
CA SER A 74 7.33 5.90 -0.50
C SER A 74 8.03 4.69 0.14
N ALA A 75 7.48 4.12 1.22
CA ALA A 75 7.98 2.87 1.80
C ALA A 75 7.93 1.70 0.81
N ASP A 76 6.99 1.73 -0.14
CA ASP A 76 6.80 0.68 -1.13
C ASP A 76 7.98 0.59 -2.12
N PHE A 77 8.83 1.60 -2.19
CA PHE A 77 10.02 1.58 -3.05
C PHE A 77 11.22 0.81 -2.46
N PHE A 78 11.31 0.66 -1.12
CA PHE A 78 12.57 0.22 -0.49
C PHE A 78 12.43 -0.75 0.68
N ALA A 79 11.25 -0.90 1.26
CA ALA A 79 11.11 -1.60 2.54
C ALA A 79 10.27 -2.87 2.40
N GLU A 80 10.84 -4.01 2.78
CA GLU A 80 10.05 -5.24 2.95
C GLU A 80 9.07 -5.12 4.12
N PRO A 81 7.86 -5.70 4.02
CA PRO A 81 7.24 -6.35 2.86
C PRO A 81 6.47 -5.36 1.95
N HIS A 82 6.88 -4.11 1.89
CA HIS A 82 6.19 -3.07 1.11
C HIS A 82 6.55 -3.17 -0.37
N VAL A 83 7.84 -3.37 -0.68
CA VAL A 83 8.34 -3.51 -2.05
C VAL A 83 7.68 -4.68 -2.77
N ASP A 84 7.48 -5.82 -2.07
CA ASP A 84 6.77 -6.98 -2.63
C ASP A 84 5.31 -6.65 -3.01
N GLY A 85 4.69 -5.75 -2.25
CA GLY A 85 3.37 -5.21 -2.58
C GLY A 85 3.39 -4.40 -3.88
N LEU A 86 4.40 -3.54 -4.07
CA LEU A 86 4.58 -2.76 -5.29
C LEU A 86 4.85 -3.66 -6.50
N ILE A 87 5.68 -4.68 -6.34
CA ILE A 87 5.89 -5.71 -7.37
C ILE A 87 4.54 -6.32 -7.77
N GLY A 88 3.73 -6.70 -6.78
CA GLY A 88 2.40 -7.24 -7.03
C GLY A 88 1.46 -6.28 -7.77
N TYR A 89 1.50 -4.98 -7.48
CA TYR A 89 0.70 -4.00 -8.23
C TYR A 89 1.10 -3.95 -9.71
N GLY A 90 2.41 -3.89 -9.98
CA GLY A 90 2.93 -3.88 -11.36
C GLY A 90 2.54 -5.13 -12.14
N LYS A 91 2.73 -6.32 -11.54
CA LYS A 91 2.30 -7.59 -12.14
C LYS A 91 0.79 -7.62 -12.44
N VAL A 92 -0.06 -7.14 -11.51
CA VAL A 92 -1.52 -7.06 -11.71
C VAL A 92 -1.89 -6.10 -12.83
N PHE A 93 -1.30 -4.91 -12.88
CA PHE A 93 -1.56 -3.95 -13.98
C PHE A 93 -1.11 -4.48 -15.33
N HIS A 94 0.03 -5.19 -15.36
CA HIS A 94 0.55 -5.82 -16.57
C HIS A 94 -0.42 -6.87 -17.12
N GLU A 95 -0.84 -7.84 -16.30
CA GLU A 95 -1.76 -8.89 -16.72
C GLU A 95 -3.17 -8.35 -17.04
N ALA A 96 -3.64 -7.31 -16.33
CA ALA A 96 -4.87 -6.60 -16.66
C ALA A 96 -4.78 -5.78 -17.96
N GLY A 97 -3.58 -5.59 -18.52
CA GLY A 97 -3.38 -4.84 -19.76
C GLY A 97 -3.71 -3.36 -19.64
N VAL A 98 -3.61 -2.76 -18.45
CA VAL A 98 -3.89 -1.35 -18.21
C VAL A 98 -2.62 -0.52 -18.22
N SER A 99 -2.68 0.69 -18.76
CA SER A 99 -1.60 1.65 -18.70
C SER A 99 -1.66 2.44 -17.39
N TRP A 100 -0.50 2.63 -16.75
CA TRP A 100 -0.43 3.27 -15.46
C TRP A 100 0.88 4.01 -15.24
N THR A 101 0.95 4.84 -14.22
CA THR A 101 2.18 5.52 -13.79
C THR A 101 2.12 5.87 -12.30
N MET A 102 3.28 6.04 -11.69
CA MET A 102 3.45 6.77 -10.44
C MET A 102 3.88 8.21 -10.73
N SER A 103 3.93 9.05 -9.70
CA SER A 103 4.40 10.43 -9.87
C SER A 103 5.42 10.82 -8.81
N THR A 104 6.53 11.43 -9.23
CA THR A 104 7.51 12.07 -8.34
C THR A 104 6.91 13.19 -7.49
N LYS A 105 5.78 13.77 -7.92
CA LYS A 105 5.09 14.86 -7.23
C LYS A 105 4.06 14.41 -6.21
N ALA A 106 3.53 13.19 -6.34
CA ALA A 106 2.34 12.71 -5.64
C ALA A 106 2.46 11.27 -5.18
N SER A 107 3.60 10.89 -4.60
CA SER A 107 3.80 9.56 -4.01
C SER A 107 3.25 9.43 -2.58
N GLU A 108 2.69 10.48 -2.01
CA GLU A 108 2.14 10.47 -0.65
C GLU A 108 0.72 11.06 -0.61
N ALA A 109 -0.13 10.48 0.25
CA ALA A 109 -1.40 11.10 0.63
C ALA A 109 -1.24 11.98 1.89
N GLY A 110 -2.29 12.72 2.25
CA GLY A 110 -2.27 13.65 3.37
C GLY A 110 -2.25 13.04 4.77
N ASN A 111 -1.85 11.77 4.92
CA ASN A 111 -1.90 11.05 6.19
C ASN A 111 -0.98 11.61 7.28
N PHE A 112 0.17 12.16 6.95
CA PHE A 112 1.03 12.83 7.93
C PHE A 112 0.39 14.11 8.45
N GLY A 113 -0.29 14.89 7.61
CA GLY A 113 -1.13 16.03 8.05
C GLY A 113 -2.25 15.59 8.99
N MET A 114 -2.88 14.44 8.75
CA MET A 114 -3.87 13.86 9.65
C MET A 114 -3.25 13.50 11.02
N PHE A 115 -2.01 13.02 11.07
CA PHE A 115 -1.35 12.65 12.31
C PHE A 115 -1.11 13.83 13.24
N ILE A 116 -0.81 14.99 12.71
CA ILE A 116 -0.66 16.24 13.48
C ILE A 116 -1.98 17.04 13.61
N GLY A 117 -3.05 16.60 12.95
CA GLY A 117 -4.35 17.30 12.96
C GLY A 117 -4.44 18.50 12.02
N SER A 118 -3.49 18.67 11.10
CA SER A 118 -3.44 19.82 10.20
C SER A 118 -4.23 19.59 8.93
N TYR A 119 -5.40 20.19 8.82
CA TYR A 119 -6.20 20.20 7.59
C TYR A 119 -5.50 20.91 6.45
N GLU A 120 -4.72 21.97 6.74
CA GLU A 120 -3.97 22.70 5.73
C GLU A 120 -2.90 21.81 5.08
N ASN A 121 -2.14 21.06 5.87
CA ASN A 121 -1.15 20.11 5.33
C ASN A 121 -1.82 18.96 4.59
N MET A 122 -2.94 18.44 5.10
CA MET A 122 -3.73 17.43 4.36
C MET A 122 -4.16 17.97 3.00
N ARG A 123 -4.70 19.19 2.97
CA ARG A 123 -5.16 19.85 1.73
C ARG A 123 -4.02 20.05 0.74
N ARG A 124 -2.88 20.57 1.18
CA ARG A 124 -1.72 20.82 0.30
C ARG A 124 -1.22 19.53 -0.35
N VAL A 125 -1.11 18.44 0.41
CA VAL A 125 -0.69 17.14 -0.16
C VAL A 125 -1.77 16.58 -1.07
N SER A 126 -3.05 16.71 -0.72
CA SER A 126 -4.18 16.26 -1.56
C SER A 126 -4.24 17.03 -2.90
N LEU A 127 -3.95 18.34 -2.88
CA LEU A 127 -3.86 19.15 -4.10
C LEU A 127 -2.74 18.68 -5.03
N ARG A 128 -1.59 18.24 -4.49
CA ARG A 128 -0.51 17.67 -5.32
C ARG A 128 -0.96 16.45 -6.10
N ILE A 129 -1.78 15.58 -5.49
CA ILE A 129 -2.35 14.40 -6.15
C ILE A 129 -3.25 14.86 -7.31
N ARG A 130 -4.12 15.83 -7.07
CA ARG A 130 -5.00 16.37 -8.11
C ARG A 130 -4.22 17.01 -9.26
N GLU A 131 -3.23 17.83 -8.93
CA GLU A 131 -2.38 18.52 -9.90
C GLU A 131 -1.57 17.52 -10.74
N ALA A 132 -0.99 16.49 -10.10
CA ALA A 132 -0.29 15.43 -10.81
C ALA A 132 -1.24 14.65 -11.75
N ALA A 133 -2.42 14.28 -11.28
CA ALA A 133 -3.41 13.58 -12.09
C ALA A 133 -3.83 14.39 -13.33
N LEU A 134 -4.05 15.70 -13.19
CA LEU A 134 -4.35 16.61 -14.29
C LEU A 134 -3.16 16.77 -15.26
N GLU A 135 -1.95 16.97 -14.73
CA GLU A 135 -0.75 17.14 -15.56
C GLU A 135 -0.40 15.90 -16.36
N LEU A 136 -0.60 14.72 -15.76
CA LEU A 136 -0.36 13.44 -16.40
C LEU A 136 -1.52 13.03 -17.34
N GLY A 137 -2.69 13.63 -17.18
CA GLY A 137 -3.87 13.35 -18.02
C GLY A 137 -4.46 11.97 -17.78
N VAL A 138 -4.38 11.48 -16.54
CA VAL A 138 -4.91 10.15 -16.17
C VAL A 138 -6.43 10.17 -16.07
N LYS A 139 -7.04 9.01 -16.22
CA LYS A 139 -8.49 8.81 -16.12
C LYS A 139 -8.94 8.27 -14.77
N ARG A 140 -8.04 7.60 -14.03
CA ARG A 140 -8.31 6.93 -12.76
C ARG A 140 -7.21 7.21 -11.76
N ILE A 141 -7.55 7.20 -10.47
CA ILE A 141 -6.58 7.25 -9.37
C ILE A 141 -6.76 5.99 -8.53
N VAL A 142 -5.68 5.23 -8.36
CA VAL A 142 -5.64 4.03 -7.53
C VAL A 142 -4.67 4.25 -6.37
N PHE A 143 -5.09 3.88 -5.15
CA PHE A 143 -4.28 3.95 -3.95
C PHE A 143 -3.75 2.56 -3.60
N GLY A 144 -2.44 2.47 -3.37
CA GLY A 144 -1.77 1.28 -2.88
C GLY A 144 -2.12 0.95 -1.42
N GLU A 145 -1.47 -0.06 -0.86
CA GLU A 145 -1.74 -0.61 0.48
C GLU A 145 -1.29 0.31 1.62
N CYS A 146 -2.00 1.41 1.83
CA CYS A 146 -1.84 2.24 3.00
C CYS A 146 -3.19 2.65 3.59
N GLY A 147 -3.60 2.04 4.70
CA GLY A 147 -4.88 2.32 5.33
C GLY A 147 -5.04 3.77 5.81
N HIS A 148 -3.96 4.47 6.14
CA HIS A 148 -4.02 5.88 6.50
C HIS A 148 -4.18 6.78 5.26
N ALA A 149 -3.46 6.48 4.18
CA ALA A 149 -3.61 7.15 2.90
C ALA A 149 -5.03 6.94 2.36
N TRP A 150 -5.52 5.70 2.39
CA TRP A 150 -6.88 5.37 1.98
C TRP A 150 -7.95 6.09 2.79
N ARG A 151 -7.78 6.21 4.12
CA ARG A 151 -8.68 7.02 4.92
C ARG A 151 -8.73 8.47 4.47
N VAL A 152 -7.59 9.07 4.15
CA VAL A 152 -7.56 10.46 3.64
C VAL A 152 -8.21 10.53 2.27
N ALA A 153 -7.89 9.60 1.37
CA ALA A 153 -8.50 9.53 0.05
C ALA A 153 -10.02 9.42 0.13
N TYR A 154 -10.53 8.47 0.89
CA TYR A 154 -11.96 8.22 1.03
C TYR A 154 -12.70 9.36 1.73
N SER A 155 -12.18 9.86 2.88
CA SER A 155 -12.93 10.77 3.75
C SER A 155 -12.70 12.25 3.44
N PHE A 156 -11.58 12.61 2.82
CA PHE A 156 -11.16 14.01 2.76
C PHE A 156 -10.75 14.50 1.37
N LEU A 157 -10.28 13.60 0.47
CA LEU A 157 -9.63 14.01 -0.77
C LEU A 157 -10.53 14.93 -1.62
N ASN A 158 -11.78 14.52 -1.85
CA ASN A 158 -12.72 15.33 -2.64
C ASN A 158 -13.07 16.66 -1.97
N THR A 159 -13.22 16.67 -0.64
CA THR A 159 -13.52 17.90 0.12
C THR A 159 -12.35 18.88 0.15
N LEU A 160 -11.11 18.36 0.26
CA LEU A 160 -9.91 19.19 0.41
C LEU A 160 -9.31 19.64 -0.92
N ALA A 161 -9.44 18.84 -1.97
CA ALA A 161 -8.77 19.06 -3.25
C ALA A 161 -9.67 18.86 -4.48
N GLY A 162 -10.95 18.50 -4.30
CA GLY A 162 -11.90 18.29 -5.41
C GLY A 162 -12.35 19.60 -6.09
N PRO A 163 -13.20 19.51 -7.11
CA PRO A 163 -13.74 18.24 -7.65
C PRO A 163 -12.72 17.45 -8.47
N PHE A 164 -13.01 16.15 -8.68
CA PHE A 164 -12.27 15.24 -9.56
C PHE A 164 -13.09 14.88 -10.81
N ASP A 165 -13.83 15.84 -11.33
CA ASP A 165 -14.74 15.75 -12.49
C ASP A 165 -14.02 15.54 -13.85
N PHE A 166 -12.69 15.60 -13.84
CA PHE A 166 -11.84 15.28 -14.99
C PHE A 166 -11.52 13.77 -15.10
N LEU A 167 -11.83 12.98 -14.08
CA LEU A 167 -11.68 11.54 -14.13
C LEU A 167 -12.76 10.89 -14.98
N ASP A 168 -12.54 9.64 -15.37
CA ASP A 168 -13.53 8.85 -16.09
C ASP A 168 -14.84 8.79 -15.28
N PRO A 169 -16.02 9.07 -15.90
CA PRO A 169 -17.31 9.00 -15.22
C PRO A 169 -17.64 7.65 -14.58
N ASP A 170 -17.06 6.56 -15.09
CA ASP A 170 -17.21 5.23 -14.50
C ASP A 170 -16.34 5.05 -13.25
N TYR A 171 -15.31 5.90 -13.08
CA TYR A 171 -14.39 5.91 -11.93
C TYR A 171 -14.23 7.31 -11.35
N PRO A 172 -15.32 7.97 -10.93
CA PRO A 172 -15.30 9.39 -10.54
C PRO A 172 -14.62 9.65 -9.18
N VAL A 173 -14.28 8.58 -8.48
CA VAL A 173 -13.60 8.61 -7.19
C VAL A 173 -12.40 7.67 -7.19
N PRO A 174 -11.37 7.93 -6.37
CA PRO A 174 -10.25 7.03 -6.22
C PRO A 174 -10.68 5.62 -5.77
N GLN A 175 -9.96 4.60 -6.26
CA GLN A 175 -10.13 3.20 -5.87
C GLN A 175 -8.95 2.74 -5.00
N HIS A 176 -9.19 1.77 -4.12
CA HIS A 176 -8.10 1.05 -3.47
C HIS A 176 -7.59 -0.06 -4.38
N ILE A 177 -6.29 -0.38 -4.35
CA ILE A 177 -5.71 -1.43 -5.19
C ILE A 177 -6.41 -2.79 -5.01
N CYS A 178 -6.87 -3.11 -3.80
CA CYS A 178 -7.65 -4.35 -3.57
C CYS A 178 -9.01 -4.34 -4.31
N GLU A 179 -9.65 -3.16 -4.49
CA GLU A 179 -10.89 -3.06 -5.28
C GLU A 179 -10.60 -3.31 -6.75
N PHE A 180 -9.52 -2.70 -7.26
CA PHE A 180 -9.07 -2.93 -8.63
C PHE A 180 -8.78 -4.41 -8.85
N THR A 181 -7.93 -5.01 -8.03
CA THR A 181 -7.53 -6.42 -8.15
C THR A 181 -8.73 -7.36 -8.07
N LEU A 182 -9.68 -7.11 -7.13
CA LEU A 182 -10.89 -7.94 -7.04
C LEU A 182 -11.75 -7.84 -8.30
N ASN A 183 -11.89 -6.64 -8.88
CA ASN A 183 -12.64 -6.46 -10.13
C ASN A 183 -12.01 -7.28 -11.27
N GLU A 184 -10.69 -7.27 -11.40
CA GLU A 184 -9.99 -8.06 -12.41
C GLU A 184 -10.13 -9.59 -12.16
N ILE A 185 -10.12 -10.02 -10.89
CA ILE A 185 -10.40 -11.42 -10.51
C ILE A 185 -11.83 -11.81 -10.90
N GLU A 186 -12.81 -10.98 -10.57
CA GLU A 186 -14.23 -11.26 -10.87
C GLU A 186 -14.53 -11.24 -12.38
N GLN A 187 -13.74 -10.50 -13.17
CA GLN A 187 -13.79 -10.51 -14.63
C GLN A 187 -13.07 -11.71 -15.27
N GLY A 188 -12.26 -12.43 -14.51
CA GLY A 188 -11.45 -13.55 -15.01
C GLY A 188 -10.22 -13.11 -15.82
N THR A 189 -9.78 -11.87 -15.66
CA THR A 189 -8.57 -11.33 -16.33
C THR A 189 -7.29 -11.90 -15.75
N LEU A 190 -7.29 -12.23 -14.45
CA LEU A 190 -6.14 -12.72 -13.71
C LEU A 190 -6.27 -14.23 -13.44
N GLU A 191 -5.19 -14.96 -13.66
CA GLU A 191 -5.07 -16.39 -13.37
C GLU A 191 -4.09 -16.60 -12.21
N PHE A 192 -4.39 -17.55 -11.31
CA PHE A 192 -3.57 -17.79 -10.11
C PHE A 192 -3.26 -19.26 -9.89
N ASP A 193 -2.01 -19.54 -9.54
CA ASP A 193 -1.61 -20.79 -8.91
C ASP A 193 -1.47 -20.59 -7.40
N LYS A 194 -2.47 -21.02 -6.63
CA LYS A 194 -2.48 -20.87 -5.17
C LYS A 194 -1.40 -21.70 -4.48
N SER A 195 -0.85 -22.72 -5.14
CA SER A 195 0.17 -23.57 -4.54
C SER A 195 1.47 -22.84 -4.25
N GLU A 196 1.73 -21.70 -4.92
CA GLU A 196 2.87 -20.82 -4.68
C GLU A 196 2.85 -20.15 -3.27
N ASN A 197 1.72 -20.22 -2.58
CA ASN A 197 1.56 -19.74 -1.20
C ASN A 197 1.27 -20.88 -0.19
N ASP A 198 1.49 -22.15 -0.54
CA ASP A 198 1.13 -23.29 0.32
C ASP A 198 2.05 -23.47 1.55
N ASP A 199 3.23 -22.87 1.55
CA ASP A 199 4.13 -22.76 2.70
C ASP A 199 3.59 -21.81 3.79
N MET A 200 2.57 -21.00 3.47
CA MET A 200 1.97 -20.02 4.37
C MET A 200 0.53 -20.39 4.72
N SER A 201 0.20 -20.28 6.01
CA SER A 201 -1.18 -20.24 6.50
C SER A 201 -1.50 -18.82 6.96
N ILE A 202 -2.46 -18.19 6.33
CA ILE A 202 -2.69 -16.74 6.38
C ILE A 202 -3.85 -16.38 7.30
N THR A 203 -3.66 -15.32 8.11
CA THR A 203 -4.76 -14.53 8.68
C THR A 203 -4.66 -13.08 8.22
N PHE A 204 -5.73 -12.29 8.42
CA PHE A 204 -5.77 -10.90 7.95
C PHE A 204 -5.96 -9.90 9.09
N HIS A 205 -5.13 -8.84 9.07
CA HIS A 205 -5.26 -7.70 9.96
C HIS A 205 -6.11 -6.60 9.33
N ASP A 206 -7.35 -6.45 9.80
CA ASP A 206 -8.16 -5.28 9.46
C ASP A 206 -7.50 -4.02 10.02
N SER A 207 -6.89 -3.23 9.15
CA SER A 207 -6.28 -1.94 9.55
C SER A 207 -7.35 -1.02 10.13
N CYS A 208 -7.11 -0.45 11.30
CA CYS A 208 -8.11 0.35 12.02
C CYS A 208 -8.60 1.58 11.24
N ASN A 209 -7.77 2.16 10.35
CA ASN A 209 -8.15 3.29 9.52
C ASN A 209 -9.03 2.87 8.33
N VAL A 210 -8.82 1.67 7.79
CA VAL A 210 -9.71 1.08 6.78
C VAL A 210 -11.00 0.64 7.44
N ALA A 211 -10.91 -0.16 8.49
CA ALA A 211 -12.04 -0.83 9.13
C ALA A 211 -13.11 0.12 9.70
N ARG A 212 -12.67 1.24 10.30
CA ARG A 212 -13.56 2.14 11.05
C ARG A 212 -13.71 3.55 10.44
N ALA A 213 -12.92 3.90 9.45
CA ALA A 213 -12.88 5.27 8.97
C ALA A 213 -12.83 5.43 7.45
N SER A 214 -13.06 4.34 6.72
CA SER A 214 -13.20 4.33 5.26
C SER A 214 -14.10 3.18 4.81
N ARG A 215 -14.30 3.06 3.52
CA ARG A 215 -14.99 1.94 2.86
C ARG A 215 -14.23 1.55 1.60
N MET A 216 -14.55 0.37 1.09
CA MET A 216 -14.14 -0.11 -0.23
C MET A 216 -15.37 -0.65 -0.96
N GLY A 217 -15.47 -0.40 -2.26
CA GLY A 217 -16.59 -0.79 -3.09
C GLY A 217 -17.92 -0.14 -2.69
N ASP A 218 -18.98 -0.52 -3.40
CA ASP A 218 -20.32 0.08 -3.28
C ASP A 218 -21.16 -0.55 -2.15
N LYS A 219 -20.76 -1.73 -1.67
CA LYS A 219 -21.53 -2.48 -0.67
C LYS A 219 -21.04 -2.20 0.74
N ALA A 220 -21.97 -2.16 1.70
CA ALA A 220 -21.63 -2.09 3.11
C ALA A 220 -20.75 -3.28 3.52
N GLY A 221 -19.67 -3.01 4.27
CA GLY A 221 -18.71 -4.04 4.68
C GLY A 221 -17.63 -4.38 3.63
N GLY A 222 -17.65 -3.73 2.45
CA GLY A 222 -16.65 -3.99 1.41
C GLY A 222 -15.22 -3.87 1.88
N GLN A 223 -14.91 -2.94 2.79
CA GLN A 223 -13.60 -2.79 3.39
C GLN A 223 -13.12 -4.00 4.21
N PHE A 224 -14.02 -4.88 4.59
CA PHE A 224 -13.70 -6.15 5.26
C PHE A 224 -13.62 -7.30 4.27
N GLU A 225 -14.57 -7.36 3.36
CA GLU A 225 -14.75 -8.48 2.43
C GLU A 225 -13.82 -8.43 1.23
N ILE A 226 -13.57 -7.25 0.67
CA ILE A 226 -12.76 -7.12 -0.55
C ILE A 226 -11.33 -7.65 -0.34
N PRO A 227 -10.57 -7.22 0.69
CA PRO A 227 -9.23 -7.79 0.93
C PRO A 227 -9.25 -9.29 1.19
N ARG A 228 -10.27 -9.78 1.93
CA ARG A 228 -10.42 -11.22 2.21
C ARG A 228 -10.71 -12.03 0.95
N LYS A 229 -11.51 -11.50 0.04
CA LYS A 229 -11.78 -12.16 -1.25
C LYS A 229 -10.51 -12.23 -2.10
N VAL A 230 -9.72 -11.16 -2.17
CA VAL A 230 -8.43 -11.15 -2.86
C VAL A 230 -7.50 -12.21 -2.24
N ILE A 231 -7.32 -12.22 -0.92
CA ILE A 231 -6.47 -13.22 -0.26
C ILE A 231 -6.96 -14.64 -0.57
N LYS A 232 -8.25 -14.94 -0.40
CA LYS A 232 -8.81 -16.27 -0.66
C LYS A 232 -8.74 -16.71 -2.13
N ALA A 233 -8.59 -15.76 -3.06
CA ALA A 233 -8.37 -16.07 -4.47
C ALA A 233 -6.95 -16.60 -4.73
N VAL A 234 -5.97 -16.28 -3.88
CA VAL A 234 -4.55 -16.52 -4.09
C VAL A 234 -3.90 -17.45 -3.05
N VAL A 235 -4.62 -17.87 -1.99
CA VAL A 235 -4.11 -18.82 -0.99
C VAL A 235 -5.08 -19.98 -0.78
N ASN A 236 -4.55 -21.15 -0.39
CA ASN A 236 -5.34 -22.30 0.03
C ASN A 236 -5.68 -22.27 1.52
N ASN A 237 -4.76 -21.75 2.35
CA ASN A 237 -4.85 -21.80 3.80
C ASN A 237 -5.14 -20.40 4.38
N TYR A 238 -6.41 -20.09 4.62
CA TYR A 238 -6.85 -18.83 5.23
C TYR A 238 -7.74 -19.05 6.44
N HIS A 239 -7.43 -18.39 7.56
CA HIS A 239 -8.22 -18.40 8.80
C HIS A 239 -8.36 -17.00 9.36
N ASP A 240 -9.59 -16.56 9.61
CA ASP A 240 -9.81 -15.34 10.40
C ASP A 240 -9.45 -15.54 11.88
N MET A 241 -9.02 -14.47 12.53
CA MET A 241 -8.91 -14.40 13.98
C MET A 241 -10.31 -14.42 14.62
N GLU A 242 -10.38 -14.44 15.94
CA GLU A 242 -11.64 -14.41 16.68
C GLU A 242 -12.55 -13.25 16.23
N TRP A 243 -13.85 -13.52 16.11
CA TRP A 243 -14.85 -12.61 15.54
C TRP A 243 -14.94 -11.24 16.22
N ASP A 244 -14.60 -11.15 17.51
CA ASP A 244 -14.59 -9.93 18.31
C ASP A 244 -13.28 -9.13 18.21
N THR A 245 -12.34 -9.61 17.41
CA THR A 245 -11.02 -8.97 17.15
C THR A 245 -10.82 -8.54 15.72
N ILE A 246 -11.79 -8.75 14.83
CA ILE A 246 -11.75 -8.44 13.40
C ILE A 246 -12.78 -7.38 13.03
N HIS A 247 -12.79 -6.96 11.77
CA HIS A 247 -13.70 -5.97 11.21
C HIS A 247 -13.63 -4.65 12.01
N GLU A 248 -14.78 -4.06 12.35
CA GLU A 248 -14.84 -2.81 13.12
C GLU A 248 -14.33 -2.96 14.57
N ARG A 249 -14.26 -4.19 15.09
CA ARG A 249 -13.72 -4.50 16.42
C ARG A 249 -12.20 -4.69 16.43
N THR A 250 -11.57 -4.57 15.29
CA THR A 250 -10.12 -4.77 15.13
C THR A 250 -9.29 -4.02 16.18
N PHE A 251 -8.24 -4.64 16.64
CA PHE A 251 -7.23 -4.00 17.49
C PHE A 251 -6.18 -3.27 16.67
N CYS A 252 -5.58 -2.24 17.24
CA CYS A 252 -4.51 -1.48 16.60
C CYS A 252 -3.23 -2.32 16.49
N CYS A 253 -2.45 -2.08 15.43
CA CYS A 253 -1.09 -2.62 15.29
C CYS A 253 -0.08 -2.04 16.31
N GLY A 254 -0.47 -1.02 17.08
CA GLY A 254 0.41 -0.28 18.00
C GLY A 254 1.00 1.01 17.41
N GLY A 255 0.90 1.22 16.09
CA GLY A 255 1.43 2.42 15.41
C GLY A 255 0.69 3.73 15.69
N GLY A 256 -0.47 3.67 16.34
CA GLY A 256 -1.18 4.80 16.97
C GLY A 256 -1.45 6.04 16.10
N GLY A 257 -1.33 5.92 14.77
CA GLY A 257 -1.48 7.08 13.85
C GLY A 257 -0.33 8.08 14.01
N GLY A 258 0.90 7.61 13.75
CA GLY A 258 2.09 8.45 13.72
C GLY A 258 3.12 8.19 14.83
N LEU A 259 2.93 7.20 15.70
CA LEU A 259 3.95 6.79 16.67
C LEU A 259 5.00 5.88 15.98
N LEU A 260 5.86 6.47 15.16
CA LEU A 260 6.75 5.71 14.26
C LEU A 260 8.23 5.74 14.69
N THR A 261 8.56 6.50 15.71
CA THR A 261 9.93 6.66 16.19
C THR A 261 10.31 5.62 17.25
N ASP A 262 11.60 5.30 17.36
CA ASP A 262 12.08 4.23 18.23
C ASP A 262 12.07 4.62 19.73
N ASP A 263 12.12 5.91 20.05
CA ASP A 263 11.91 6.43 21.42
C ASP A 263 10.52 6.13 21.98
N LEU A 264 9.55 5.84 21.11
CA LEU A 264 8.19 5.45 21.48
C LEU A 264 7.95 3.93 21.46
N MET A 265 9.02 3.11 21.30
CA MET A 265 8.89 1.67 21.12
C MET A 265 8.12 1.00 22.27
N GLU A 266 8.37 1.39 23.52
CA GLU A 266 7.63 0.83 24.66
C GLU A 266 6.11 1.01 24.54
N VAL A 267 5.66 2.22 24.16
CA VAL A 267 4.23 2.51 23.94
C VAL A 267 3.68 1.73 22.75
N ARG A 268 4.48 1.62 21.70
CA ARG A 268 4.12 0.88 20.47
C ARG A 268 3.91 -0.61 20.75
N VAL A 269 4.83 -1.24 21.49
CA VAL A 269 4.75 -2.64 21.92
C VAL A 269 3.53 -2.84 22.81
N LYS A 270 3.35 -2.03 23.86
CA LYS A 270 2.16 -2.11 24.72
C LYS A 270 0.85 -1.93 23.93
N GLY A 271 0.82 -0.98 23.01
CA GLY A 271 -0.34 -0.73 22.15
C GLY A 271 -0.68 -1.86 21.19
N ALA A 272 0.31 -2.64 20.75
CA ALA A 272 0.14 -3.80 19.90
C ALA A 272 -0.41 -5.04 20.65
N LYS A 273 -0.26 -5.11 21.99
CA LYS A 273 -0.54 -6.30 22.79
C LYS A 273 -1.87 -6.98 22.47
N PRO A 274 -3.04 -6.28 22.41
CA PRO A 274 -4.31 -6.96 22.11
C PRO A 274 -4.30 -7.65 20.73
N ARG A 275 -3.74 -7.00 19.70
CA ARG A 275 -3.62 -7.59 18.37
C ARG A 275 -2.66 -8.77 18.34
N MET A 276 -1.52 -8.66 19.05
CA MET A 276 -0.53 -9.72 19.14
C MET A 276 -1.10 -10.95 19.88
N THR A 277 -1.93 -10.72 20.90
CA THR A 277 -2.63 -11.82 21.59
C THR A 277 -3.59 -12.53 20.63
N ALA A 278 -4.44 -11.80 19.89
CA ALA A 278 -5.35 -12.40 18.93
C ALA A 278 -4.63 -13.16 17.80
N PHE A 279 -3.47 -12.65 17.35
CA PHE A 279 -2.66 -13.33 16.36
C PHE A 279 -2.05 -14.62 16.92
N LYS A 280 -1.52 -14.61 18.14
CA LYS A 280 -1.02 -15.83 18.79
C LYS A 280 -2.10 -16.89 18.98
N ASN A 281 -3.30 -16.50 19.39
CA ASN A 281 -4.40 -17.43 19.56
C ASN A 281 -4.71 -18.18 18.25
N VAL A 282 -4.85 -17.47 17.13
CA VAL A 282 -5.14 -18.12 15.85
C VAL A 282 -3.96 -18.95 15.33
N MET A 283 -2.71 -18.56 15.64
CA MET A 283 -1.52 -19.39 15.35
C MET A 283 -1.59 -20.73 16.09
N GLU A 284 -1.89 -20.68 17.39
CA GLU A 284 -1.97 -21.88 18.25
C GLU A 284 -3.18 -22.77 17.89
N GLU A 285 -4.34 -22.17 17.60
CA GLU A 285 -5.58 -22.90 17.35
C GLU A 285 -5.71 -23.45 15.92
N LYS A 286 -5.19 -22.72 14.92
CA LYS A 286 -5.40 -23.00 13.49
C LYS A 286 -4.11 -23.25 12.69
N GLY A 287 -2.96 -23.15 13.34
CA GLY A 287 -1.67 -23.31 12.65
C GLY A 287 -1.35 -22.18 11.67
N VAL A 288 -1.94 -20.99 11.88
CA VAL A 288 -1.61 -19.80 11.09
C VAL A 288 -0.13 -19.44 11.28
N THR A 289 0.54 -19.08 10.21
CA THR A 289 1.97 -18.73 10.21
C THR A 289 2.23 -17.27 9.90
N HIS A 290 1.37 -16.62 9.08
CA HIS A 290 1.59 -15.27 8.59
C HIS A 290 0.37 -14.37 8.78
N LEU A 291 0.65 -13.07 8.97
CA LEU A 291 -0.34 -12.01 9.10
C LEU A 291 -0.33 -11.13 7.86
N ALA A 292 -1.35 -11.18 7.03
CA ALA A 292 -1.49 -10.26 5.90
C ALA A 292 -2.05 -8.90 6.35
N ALA A 293 -1.54 -7.80 5.80
CA ALA A 293 -2.00 -6.44 6.10
C ALA A 293 -1.96 -5.52 4.87
N ILE A 294 -2.96 -4.63 4.76
CA ILE A 294 -3.11 -3.62 3.70
C ILE A 294 -2.77 -2.20 4.16
N CYS A 295 -1.89 -2.05 5.11
CA CYS A 295 -1.50 -0.72 5.58
C CYS A 295 0.00 -0.64 5.80
N ALA A 296 0.67 0.26 5.08
CA ALA A 296 2.11 0.46 5.16
C ALA A 296 2.60 0.68 6.61
N ILE A 297 1.88 1.51 7.39
CA ILE A 297 2.21 1.73 8.80
C ILE A 297 2.01 0.46 9.64
N CYS A 298 0.99 -0.35 9.37
CA CYS A 298 0.81 -1.61 10.09
C CYS A 298 1.92 -2.60 9.74
N LYS A 299 2.31 -2.71 8.48
CA LYS A 299 3.42 -3.55 8.03
C LYS A 299 4.72 -3.15 8.73
N SER A 300 5.14 -1.90 8.62
CA SER A 300 6.33 -1.36 9.34
C SER A 300 6.24 -1.50 10.85
N GLN A 301 5.05 -1.44 11.42
CA GLN A 301 4.86 -1.60 12.87
C GLN A 301 5.06 -3.06 13.29
N PHE A 302 4.48 -4.01 12.55
CA PHE A 302 4.58 -5.42 12.89
C PHE A 302 6.00 -5.96 12.72
N THR A 303 6.74 -5.59 11.68
CA THR A 303 8.17 -5.96 11.55
C THR A 303 8.99 -5.57 12.79
N LYS A 304 8.67 -4.44 13.41
CA LYS A 304 9.38 -3.95 14.60
C LYS A 304 8.89 -4.55 15.93
N VAL A 305 7.60 -4.90 16.04
CA VAL A 305 7.05 -5.38 17.32
C VAL A 305 6.99 -6.90 17.45
N PHE A 306 6.98 -7.65 16.35
CA PHE A 306 6.94 -9.11 16.36
C PHE A 306 8.04 -9.73 17.23
N PRO A 307 9.32 -9.29 17.16
CA PRO A 307 10.38 -9.84 17.99
C PRO A 307 10.12 -9.72 19.50
N TYR A 308 9.43 -8.65 19.95
CA TYR A 308 9.06 -8.49 21.37
C TYR A 308 8.01 -9.50 21.84
N TYR A 309 7.34 -10.16 20.90
CA TYR A 309 6.36 -11.21 21.18
C TYR A 309 6.86 -12.61 20.82
N GLY A 310 8.16 -12.75 20.50
CA GLY A 310 8.79 -14.02 20.11
C GLY A 310 8.35 -14.52 18.74
N MET A 311 8.03 -13.61 17.83
CA MET A 311 7.65 -13.88 16.45
C MET A 311 8.72 -13.38 15.50
N ASP A 312 8.81 -14.01 14.31
CA ASP A 312 9.69 -13.56 13.25
C ASP A 312 9.11 -12.33 12.55
N MET A 313 9.97 -11.35 12.24
CA MET A 313 9.59 -10.14 11.52
C MET A 313 9.07 -10.42 10.10
N PHE A 314 9.44 -11.53 9.49
CA PHE A 314 8.98 -11.95 8.16
C PHE A 314 7.59 -12.59 8.16
N GLN A 315 6.97 -12.82 9.32
CA GLN A 315 5.59 -13.31 9.41
C GLN A 315 4.53 -12.25 9.06
N ILE A 316 4.92 -11.03 8.68
CA ILE A 316 4.02 -10.01 8.13
C ILE A 316 4.18 -9.95 6.61
N VAL A 317 3.08 -10.00 5.88
CA VAL A 317 3.05 -9.96 4.41
C VAL A 317 2.08 -8.90 3.89
N SER A 318 2.34 -8.38 2.70
CA SER A 318 1.39 -7.58 1.93
C SER A 318 0.30 -8.48 1.34
N VAL A 319 -0.90 -7.97 1.13
CA VAL A 319 -1.91 -8.71 0.35
C VAL A 319 -1.44 -8.90 -1.09
N HIS A 320 -0.82 -7.87 -1.68
CA HIS A 320 -0.32 -7.96 -3.06
C HIS A 320 1.02 -8.70 -3.19
N GLN A 321 1.74 -8.97 -2.11
CA GLN A 321 2.81 -9.98 -2.11
C GLN A 321 2.23 -11.38 -2.36
N LEU A 322 1.15 -11.73 -1.65
CA LEU A 322 0.46 -13.01 -1.88
C LEU A 322 -0.13 -13.11 -3.30
N VAL A 323 -0.65 -11.98 -3.82
CA VAL A 323 -1.09 -11.89 -5.21
C VAL A 323 0.08 -12.08 -6.17
N SER A 324 1.21 -11.40 -5.94
CA SER A 324 2.42 -11.51 -6.75
C SER A 324 2.94 -12.94 -6.86
N ASN A 325 3.00 -13.65 -5.74
CA ASN A 325 3.49 -15.03 -5.70
C ASN A 325 2.62 -15.96 -6.55
N ALA A 326 1.29 -15.85 -6.42
CA ALA A 326 0.34 -16.76 -7.04
C ALA A 326 -0.05 -16.37 -8.48
N LEU A 327 0.24 -15.14 -8.93
CA LEU A 327 -0.19 -14.64 -10.23
C LEU A 327 0.56 -15.34 -11.37
N VAL A 328 -0.17 -15.99 -12.24
CA VAL A 328 0.40 -16.63 -13.44
C VAL A 328 0.68 -15.54 -14.48
N MET A 329 1.95 -15.36 -14.80
CA MET A 329 2.40 -14.41 -15.81
C MET A 329 2.39 -15.09 -17.17
N ASN A 330 1.39 -14.74 -18.00
CA ASN A 330 1.13 -15.44 -19.27
C ASN A 330 1.96 -14.91 -20.45
N ARG A 331 2.45 -13.69 -20.36
CA ARG A 331 3.20 -13.03 -21.45
C ARG A 331 4.68 -13.07 -21.17
N LYS A 332 5.40 -13.94 -21.87
CA LYS A 332 6.86 -13.95 -21.85
C LYS A 332 7.40 -12.85 -22.75
N THR A 333 8.44 -12.18 -22.31
CA THR A 333 9.11 -11.12 -23.06
C THR A 333 10.24 -11.70 -23.90
N PRO A 334 10.37 -11.34 -25.21
CA PRO A 334 11.53 -11.72 -26.00
C PRO A 334 12.83 -11.19 -25.36
N PRO A 335 13.95 -11.92 -25.43
CA PRO A 335 15.21 -11.51 -24.82
C PRO A 335 15.68 -10.10 -25.22
N GLU A 336 15.47 -9.70 -26.47
CA GLU A 336 15.81 -8.38 -27.00
C GLU A 336 14.99 -7.22 -26.42
N GLU A 337 13.89 -7.51 -25.72
CA GLU A 337 13.05 -6.54 -24.99
C GLU A 337 13.27 -6.61 -23.48
N ALA A 338 14.19 -7.49 -23.03
CA ALA A 338 14.50 -7.64 -21.62
C ALA A 338 15.13 -6.37 -21.04
N PRO A 339 14.90 -6.04 -19.77
CA PRO A 339 15.64 -4.97 -19.08
C PRO A 339 17.16 -5.23 -19.16
N GLY A 340 17.94 -4.16 -19.38
CA GLY A 340 19.42 -4.25 -19.48
C GLY A 340 19.96 -4.89 -20.78
N TYR A 341 19.11 -5.36 -21.70
CA TYR A 341 19.57 -5.92 -22.97
C TYR A 341 20.25 -4.85 -23.83
N GLY A 342 21.50 -5.08 -24.23
CA GLY A 342 22.28 -4.18 -25.08
C GLY A 342 23.15 -3.18 -24.32
N GLU A 343 23.17 -3.15 -23.00
CA GLU A 343 24.10 -2.31 -22.23
C GLU A 343 25.50 -2.94 -22.10
N ASP A 344 25.61 -4.27 -22.22
CA ASP A 344 26.88 -5.01 -22.10
C ASP A 344 27.64 -5.16 -23.41
N ASP A 345 27.07 -4.76 -24.54
CA ASP A 345 27.70 -4.98 -25.89
C ASP A 345 28.64 -3.83 -26.36
N ASP A 346 28.73 -2.73 -25.59
CA ASP A 346 29.57 -1.57 -25.98
C ASP A 346 30.94 -1.50 -25.28
N ASP A 347 31.35 -2.51 -24.49
CA ASP A 347 32.65 -2.56 -23.77
C ASP A 347 33.60 -3.67 -24.26
N GLU A 348 33.71 -3.93 -25.58
CA GLU A 348 34.83 -4.68 -26.19
C GLU A 348 35.72 -3.83 -27.11
#